data_6f4e0cf346eab7b26bdbb63202f2bc37
#
_entry.id   6f4e0cf346eab7b26bdbb63202f2bc37
#
_cell.length_a   1.000
_cell.length_b   1.000
_cell.length_c   1.000
_cell.angle_alpha   90.00
_cell.angle_beta   90.00
_cell.angle_gamma   90.00
#
_symmetry.space_group_name_H-M   'P 1'
#
loop_
_entity.id
_entity.type
_entity.pdbx_description
1 polymer ?
#
loop_
_entity_poly.entity_id
_entity_poly.type
_entity_poly.pdbx_seq_one_letter_code
_entity_poly.pdbx_strand_id
1 'polypeptide(L)'
;MGTVRINEKDNVCVSLETGHKIAICDIKKGTDIIKYGYPIGYATENINKGDSVHSHNMKTKLGDILSYEYTPNFEELSPKEPFTINAYIRENGDIGIRNDIWIVPTVGCVNSIAKQLAEKTGAICFSHPYGCSQLGDDNKTTQLILRGLIRHPNAGGVLVLGLGCENNQIASFKEVIGEWDEERVKFLIAQEVEDEIETGFQICKELVEKTREDKREPLPLSYLRVGLKCGGSDGFSGITANPLVGLFSDWLIAQGGTTILTEVPEMFGAETILMDRAINKEVFENTVCLINDFKGYFRKYDQPIYENPSPGNKKGGITTLEEKSLGCVQKGGAQQVVDVLTYCQPITKAGLNLLQAPGNDLVAASSLALSGCQIVLFTTGRGTPFGAFVPTMKISTNTQLSQFKANWIDFNAGTMVEDEEPQVVLERLVEKIIATVNGEPLKHEKTGFKEIAIFKTGVTL
;
A
#
# COMPACT_ATOMS: atom_id res chain seq x y z
N MET A 1 -2.17 -29.37 -20.04
CA MET A 1 -2.41 -28.24 -19.17
C MET A 1 -1.13 -27.98 -18.38
N GLY A 2 -0.57 -26.78 -18.47
CA GLY A 2 0.61 -26.40 -17.68
C GLY A 2 0.21 -26.21 -16.21
N THR A 3 1.06 -26.68 -15.30
CA THR A 3 0.90 -26.48 -13.86
C THR A 3 2.22 -26.03 -13.24
N VAL A 4 2.17 -25.24 -12.17
CA VAL A 4 3.35 -24.84 -11.41
C VAL A 4 3.25 -25.35 -9.98
N ARG A 5 4.32 -26.00 -9.50
CA ARG A 5 4.55 -26.35 -8.09
C ARG A 5 5.56 -25.36 -7.53
N ILE A 6 5.26 -24.71 -6.43
CA ILE A 6 6.02 -23.55 -5.95
C ILE A 6 7.16 -24.01 -5.02
N ASN A 7 6.89 -25.01 -4.18
CA ASN A 7 7.84 -25.54 -3.23
C ASN A 7 7.84 -27.08 -3.25
N GLU A 8 8.97 -27.69 -2.96
CA GLU A 8 9.10 -29.17 -2.95
C GLU A 8 8.20 -29.86 -1.91
N LYS A 9 7.83 -29.15 -0.83
CA LYS A 9 6.91 -29.65 0.20
C LYS A 9 5.44 -29.59 -0.21
N ASP A 10 5.10 -28.87 -1.27
CA ASP A 10 3.72 -28.68 -1.68
C ASP A 10 3.07 -29.99 -2.10
N ASN A 11 1.85 -30.24 -1.65
CA ASN A 11 1.00 -31.36 -2.08
C ASN A 11 -0.08 -30.90 -3.07
N VAL A 12 -0.06 -29.64 -3.47
CA VAL A 12 -0.86 -29.08 -4.56
C VAL A 12 0.03 -28.34 -5.55
N CYS A 13 -0.43 -28.23 -6.81
CA CYS A 13 0.10 -27.32 -7.82
C CYS A 13 -0.98 -26.33 -8.27
N VAL A 14 -0.60 -25.29 -8.99
CA VAL A 14 -1.53 -24.30 -9.56
C VAL A 14 -1.62 -24.48 -11.07
N SER A 15 -2.84 -24.55 -11.59
CA SER A 15 -3.11 -24.57 -13.04
C SER A 15 -2.75 -23.21 -13.64
N LEU A 16 -1.91 -23.20 -14.67
CA LEU A 16 -1.54 -21.97 -15.39
C LEU A 16 -2.70 -21.41 -16.24
N GLU A 17 -3.72 -22.22 -16.49
CA GLU A 17 -4.91 -21.81 -17.24
C GLU A 17 -5.94 -21.10 -16.35
N THR A 18 -6.14 -21.59 -15.12
CA THR A 18 -7.26 -21.16 -14.26
C THR A 18 -6.83 -20.45 -12.97
N GLY A 19 -5.57 -20.58 -12.54
CA GLY A 19 -5.09 -20.12 -11.24
C GLY A 19 -5.56 -20.97 -10.04
N HIS A 20 -6.32 -22.05 -10.29
CA HIS A 20 -6.83 -22.91 -9.24
C HIS A 20 -5.87 -24.04 -8.87
N LYS A 21 -5.99 -24.53 -7.63
CA LYS A 21 -5.16 -25.60 -7.08
C LYS A 21 -5.65 -26.97 -7.55
N ILE A 22 -4.69 -27.87 -7.80
CA ILE A 22 -4.88 -29.28 -8.15
C ILE A 22 -4.01 -30.11 -7.21
N ALA A 23 -4.55 -31.18 -6.63
CA ALA A 23 -3.80 -32.13 -5.80
C ALA A 23 -2.76 -32.92 -6.65
N ILE A 24 -1.50 -32.93 -6.21
CA ILE A 24 -0.42 -33.70 -6.91
C ILE A 24 -0.20 -35.09 -6.33
N CYS A 25 -0.85 -35.40 -5.21
CA CYS A 25 -0.90 -36.71 -4.56
C CYS A 25 -2.26 -36.87 -3.86
N ASP A 26 -2.56 -38.07 -3.38
CA ASP A 26 -3.73 -38.30 -2.55
C ASP A 26 -3.56 -37.59 -1.19
N ILE A 27 -4.58 -36.85 -0.78
CA ILE A 27 -4.61 -36.11 0.48
C ILE A 27 -5.75 -36.65 1.36
N LYS A 28 -5.42 -37.23 2.52
CA LYS A 28 -6.42 -37.78 3.42
C LYS A 28 -7.17 -36.70 4.16
N LYS A 29 -8.45 -36.97 4.46
CA LYS A 29 -9.27 -36.12 5.34
C LYS A 29 -8.52 -35.80 6.66
N GLY A 30 -8.53 -34.50 7.05
CA GLY A 30 -7.90 -34.00 8.26
C GLY A 30 -6.41 -33.68 8.13
N THR A 31 -5.77 -34.03 7.00
CA THR A 31 -4.36 -33.67 6.77
C THR A 31 -4.20 -32.28 6.16
N ASP A 32 -3.00 -31.73 6.30
CA ASP A 32 -2.68 -30.39 5.80
C ASP A 32 -2.61 -30.35 4.29
N ILE A 33 -3.16 -29.28 3.73
CA ILE A 33 -2.93 -28.87 2.36
C ILE A 33 -1.77 -27.87 2.40
N ILE A 34 -0.70 -28.17 1.66
CA ILE A 34 0.56 -27.43 1.69
C ILE A 34 0.76 -26.71 0.36
N LYS A 35 1.00 -25.39 0.44
CA LYS A 35 1.39 -24.52 -0.69
C LYS A 35 2.42 -23.50 -0.18
N TYR A 36 3.36 -23.11 -1.01
CA TYR A 36 4.49 -22.25 -0.62
C TYR A 36 5.40 -22.87 0.45
N GLY A 37 5.35 -24.18 0.63
CA GLY A 37 6.07 -24.90 1.69
C GLY A 37 5.41 -24.87 3.08
N TYR A 38 4.22 -24.25 3.21
CA TYR A 38 3.48 -24.06 4.47
C TYR A 38 2.05 -24.60 4.37
N PRO A 39 1.44 -24.99 5.51
CA PRO A 39 0.02 -25.33 5.54
C PRO A 39 -0.85 -24.11 5.19
N ILE A 40 -1.74 -24.31 4.21
CA ILE A 40 -2.75 -23.32 3.82
C ILE A 40 -4.16 -23.66 4.32
N GLY A 41 -4.30 -24.73 5.07
CA GLY A 41 -5.54 -25.26 5.61
C GLY A 41 -5.49 -26.77 5.70
N TYR A 42 -6.64 -27.42 5.94
CA TYR A 42 -6.75 -28.88 6.02
C TYR A 42 -7.88 -29.43 5.14
N ALA A 43 -7.71 -30.67 4.68
CA ALA A 43 -8.69 -31.37 3.86
C ALA A 43 -9.92 -31.78 4.71
N THR A 44 -11.14 -31.46 4.24
CA THR A 44 -12.39 -31.82 4.92
C THR A 44 -12.90 -33.19 4.51
N GLU A 45 -12.38 -33.75 3.42
CA GLU A 45 -12.65 -35.07 2.87
C GLU A 45 -11.37 -35.65 2.24
N ASN A 46 -11.41 -36.88 1.76
CA ASN A 46 -10.30 -37.43 0.99
C ASN A 46 -10.29 -36.78 -0.41
N ILE A 47 -9.11 -36.31 -0.83
CA ILE A 47 -8.89 -35.65 -2.12
C ILE A 47 -7.92 -36.53 -2.91
N ASN A 48 -8.31 -36.97 -4.10
CA ASN A 48 -7.44 -37.80 -4.93
C ASN A 48 -6.47 -36.94 -5.73
N LYS A 49 -5.36 -37.54 -6.15
CA LYS A 49 -4.44 -36.92 -7.09
C LYS A 49 -5.18 -36.51 -8.37
N GLY A 50 -5.01 -35.24 -8.76
CA GLY A 50 -5.66 -34.63 -9.93
C GLY A 50 -6.97 -33.90 -9.61
N ASP A 51 -7.54 -34.07 -8.41
CA ASP A 51 -8.74 -33.35 -8.00
C ASP A 51 -8.46 -31.86 -7.73
N SER A 52 -9.47 -31.02 -7.97
CA SER A 52 -9.44 -29.60 -7.63
C SER A 52 -9.49 -29.42 -6.10
N VAL A 53 -8.69 -28.50 -5.59
CA VAL A 53 -8.63 -28.17 -4.15
C VAL A 53 -9.13 -26.75 -3.94
N HIS A 54 -10.30 -26.63 -3.27
CA HIS A 54 -10.94 -25.33 -3.01
C HIS A 54 -11.87 -25.41 -1.78
N SER A 55 -12.69 -24.39 -1.56
CA SER A 55 -13.61 -24.25 -0.41
C SER A 55 -14.59 -25.42 -0.20
N HIS A 56 -14.84 -26.28 -1.19
CA HIS A 56 -15.68 -27.47 -1.07
C HIS A 56 -15.00 -28.60 -0.28
N ASN A 57 -13.66 -28.69 -0.33
CA ASN A 57 -12.91 -29.77 0.30
C ASN A 57 -11.72 -29.32 1.17
N MET A 58 -11.63 -28.01 1.45
CA MET A 58 -10.57 -27.41 2.28
C MET A 58 -11.13 -26.32 3.23
N LYS A 59 -10.61 -26.27 4.45
CA LYS A 59 -10.92 -25.24 5.47
C LYS A 59 -9.65 -24.67 6.12
N THR A 60 -9.78 -23.45 6.68
CA THR A 60 -8.75 -22.75 7.46
C THR A 60 -8.46 -23.46 8.77
N LYS A 61 -7.21 -23.36 9.23
CA LYS A 61 -6.77 -23.73 10.59
C LYS A 61 -6.58 -22.51 11.49
N LEU A 62 -6.78 -21.31 10.99
CA LEU A 62 -6.58 -20.09 11.77
C LEU A 62 -7.48 -20.08 12.99
N GLY A 63 -6.84 -19.87 14.12
CA GLY A 63 -7.46 -19.75 15.43
C GLY A 63 -7.26 -18.34 16.00
N ASP A 64 -7.17 -18.28 17.30
CA ASP A 64 -7.18 -17.10 18.13
C ASP A 64 -5.86 -16.31 18.18
N ILE A 65 -5.76 -15.35 19.10
CA ILE A 65 -4.53 -14.68 19.52
C ILE A 65 -3.52 -15.73 19.97
N LEU A 66 -2.31 -15.68 19.41
CA LEU A 66 -1.25 -16.64 19.66
C LEU A 66 -0.10 -15.98 20.44
N SER A 67 0.68 -16.79 21.12
CA SER A 67 2.00 -16.44 21.64
C SER A 67 3.07 -16.92 20.65
N TYR A 68 4.11 -16.13 20.49
CA TYR A 68 5.19 -16.40 19.54
C TYR A 68 6.55 -16.37 20.24
N GLU A 69 7.53 -17.09 19.68
CA GLU A 69 8.90 -17.11 20.15
C GLU A 69 9.80 -16.47 19.08
N TYR A 70 10.78 -15.68 19.51
CA TYR A 70 11.72 -15.03 18.58
C TYR A 70 12.80 -16.01 18.14
N THR A 71 12.73 -16.43 16.89
CA THR A 71 13.69 -17.33 16.23
C THR A 71 14.26 -16.67 14.97
N PRO A 72 15.21 -15.71 15.11
CA PRO A 72 15.69 -14.92 13.98
C PRO A 72 16.25 -15.79 12.86
N ASN A 73 15.72 -15.57 11.65
CA ASN A 73 16.12 -16.26 10.43
C ASN A 73 16.03 -15.29 9.24
N PHE A 74 17.14 -14.64 8.92
CA PHE A 74 17.24 -13.71 7.80
C PHE A 74 18.66 -13.74 7.22
N GLU A 75 18.77 -13.34 5.95
CA GLU A 75 20.04 -13.14 5.28
C GLU A 75 20.39 -11.65 5.26
N GLU A 76 21.66 -11.32 5.53
CA GLU A 76 22.14 -9.95 5.36
C GLU A 76 22.43 -9.70 3.89
N LEU A 77 21.84 -8.64 3.34
CA LEU A 77 22.18 -8.18 1.99
C LEU A 77 23.52 -7.48 1.96
N SER A 78 24.28 -7.74 0.92
CA SER A 78 25.43 -6.92 0.59
C SER A 78 24.98 -5.58 0.04
N PRO A 79 25.36 -4.44 0.66
CA PRO A 79 25.06 -3.12 0.14
C PRO A 79 25.57 -2.95 -1.29
N LYS A 80 24.81 -2.23 -2.11
CA LYS A 80 25.17 -1.87 -3.50
C LYS A 80 25.29 -0.37 -3.61
N GLU A 81 26.08 0.09 -4.58
CA GLU A 81 26.10 1.50 -4.98
C GLU A 81 24.70 1.92 -5.43
N PRO A 82 24.13 3.00 -4.86
CA PRO A 82 22.81 3.46 -5.21
C PRO A 82 22.74 3.95 -6.67
N PHE A 83 21.69 3.55 -7.38
CA PHE A 83 21.32 4.18 -8.65
C PHE A 83 21.03 5.68 -8.44
N THR A 84 21.20 6.47 -9.50
CA THR A 84 20.82 7.88 -9.50
C THR A 84 19.40 8.03 -10.03
N ILE A 85 18.57 8.80 -9.31
CA ILE A 85 17.24 9.22 -9.72
C ILE A 85 17.18 10.74 -9.84
N ASN A 86 16.19 11.28 -10.56
CA ASN A 86 15.97 12.72 -10.63
C ASN A 86 14.67 13.08 -9.89
N ALA A 87 14.81 13.83 -8.79
CA ALA A 87 13.69 14.18 -7.91
C ALA A 87 13.80 15.63 -7.43
N TYR A 88 12.73 16.15 -6.84
CA TYR A 88 12.68 17.49 -6.25
C TYR A 88 13.13 17.42 -4.80
N ILE A 89 14.08 18.26 -4.40
CA ILE A 89 14.51 18.39 -3.00
C ILE A 89 13.60 19.41 -2.33
N ARG A 90 13.08 19.06 -1.16
CA ARG A 90 12.31 19.98 -0.31
C ARG A 90 13.20 20.62 0.76
N GLU A 91 12.79 21.74 1.30
CA GLU A 91 13.58 22.50 2.29
C GLU A 91 13.97 21.65 3.52
N ASN A 92 13.09 20.72 3.94
CA ASN A 92 13.36 19.79 5.05
C ASN A 92 14.25 18.59 4.68
N GLY A 93 14.77 18.53 3.45
CA GLY A 93 15.61 17.46 2.94
C GLY A 93 14.87 16.22 2.42
N ASP A 94 13.54 16.17 2.51
CA ASP A 94 12.73 15.13 1.87
C ASP A 94 12.72 15.29 0.34
N ILE A 95 12.45 14.22 -0.39
CA ILE A 95 12.39 14.26 -1.85
C ILE A 95 10.99 13.99 -2.38
N GLY A 96 10.55 14.79 -3.37
CA GLY A 96 9.34 14.57 -4.13
C GLY A 96 9.60 14.04 -5.54
N ILE A 97 8.80 13.08 -5.98
CA ILE A 97 8.83 12.56 -7.37
C ILE A 97 7.71 13.20 -8.23
N ARG A 98 6.92 14.06 -7.63
CA ARG A 98 5.91 14.95 -8.25
C ARG A 98 6.08 16.35 -7.67
N ASN A 99 5.42 17.31 -8.31
CA ASN A 99 5.48 18.72 -7.95
C ASN A 99 4.13 19.41 -8.19
N ASP A 100 3.05 18.68 -7.88
CA ASP A 100 1.67 19.14 -8.10
C ASP A 100 1.24 20.15 -7.01
N ILE A 101 0.29 21.03 -7.35
CA ILE A 101 -0.40 21.87 -6.37
C ILE A 101 -1.57 21.07 -5.79
N TRP A 102 -1.65 21.03 -4.47
CA TRP A 102 -2.71 20.32 -3.75
C TRP A 102 -3.62 21.28 -3.01
N ILE A 103 -4.93 21.01 -3.04
CA ILE A 103 -5.93 21.70 -2.23
C ILE A 103 -6.45 20.71 -1.20
N VAL A 104 -6.23 21.02 0.07
CA VAL A 104 -6.56 20.18 1.21
C VAL A 104 -7.66 20.85 2.05
N PRO A 105 -8.93 20.44 1.87
CA PRO A 105 -10.02 20.91 2.73
C PRO A 105 -9.81 20.47 4.19
N THR A 106 -10.03 21.34 5.16
CA THR A 106 -10.05 20.96 6.60
C THR A 106 -11.38 20.31 6.99
N VAL A 107 -12.42 20.56 6.19
CA VAL A 107 -13.80 20.10 6.44
C VAL A 107 -14.56 19.86 5.13
N GLY A 108 -15.48 18.90 5.16
CA GLY A 108 -16.29 18.54 3.98
C GLY A 108 -17.15 19.68 3.41
N CYS A 109 -17.51 20.68 4.21
CA CYS A 109 -18.35 21.82 3.79
C CYS A 109 -17.71 22.65 2.67
N VAL A 110 -16.38 22.70 2.58
CA VAL A 110 -15.65 23.47 1.55
C VAL A 110 -15.21 22.63 0.35
N ASN A 111 -15.61 21.35 0.26
CA ASN A 111 -15.22 20.48 -0.84
C ASN A 111 -15.61 21.04 -2.22
N SER A 112 -16.78 21.71 -2.34
CA SER A 112 -17.23 22.30 -3.62
C SER A 112 -16.37 23.47 -4.04
N ILE A 113 -15.94 24.32 -3.09
CA ILE A 113 -14.99 25.42 -3.32
C ILE A 113 -13.66 24.83 -3.81
N ALA A 114 -13.13 23.86 -3.08
CA ALA A 114 -11.86 23.19 -3.43
C ALA A 114 -11.89 22.56 -4.84
N LYS A 115 -13.00 21.92 -5.23
CA LYS A 115 -13.18 21.34 -6.58
C LYS A 115 -13.19 22.42 -7.66
N GLN A 116 -13.92 23.52 -7.46
CA GLN A 116 -13.94 24.63 -8.42
C GLN A 116 -12.55 25.27 -8.58
N LEU A 117 -11.82 25.43 -7.48
CA LEU A 117 -10.45 25.92 -7.55
C LEU A 117 -9.53 24.96 -8.31
N ALA A 118 -9.65 23.65 -8.05
CA ALA A 118 -8.88 22.62 -8.75
C ALA A 118 -9.16 22.64 -10.27
N GLU A 119 -10.42 22.75 -10.69
CA GLU A 119 -10.83 22.84 -12.10
C GLU A 119 -10.25 24.10 -12.79
N LYS A 120 -10.23 25.24 -12.08
CA LYS A 120 -9.71 26.50 -12.63
C LYS A 120 -8.19 26.57 -12.71
N THR A 121 -7.47 25.88 -11.82
CA THR A 121 -6.02 26.04 -11.64
C THR A 121 -5.20 24.84 -12.10
N GLY A 122 -5.83 23.69 -12.34
CA GLY A 122 -5.16 22.42 -12.57
C GLY A 122 -4.58 21.78 -11.30
N ALA A 123 -4.88 22.33 -10.11
CA ALA A 123 -4.52 21.73 -8.83
C ALA A 123 -5.29 20.43 -8.56
N ILE A 124 -4.82 19.64 -7.61
CA ILE A 124 -5.47 18.40 -7.19
C ILE A 124 -6.19 18.63 -5.87
N CYS A 125 -7.50 18.34 -5.82
CA CYS A 125 -8.31 18.47 -4.62
C CYS A 125 -8.53 17.09 -3.96
N PHE A 126 -8.32 17.02 -2.63
CA PHE A 126 -8.55 15.82 -1.83
C PHE A 126 -9.81 15.95 -0.96
N SER A 127 -10.96 15.81 -1.58
CA SER A 127 -12.27 15.91 -0.90
C SER A 127 -12.50 14.77 0.09
N HIS A 128 -13.09 15.10 1.25
CA HIS A 128 -13.51 14.14 2.26
C HIS A 128 -14.73 14.68 3.04
N PRO A 129 -15.54 13.81 3.71
CA PRO A 129 -16.76 14.25 4.40
C PRO A 129 -16.55 14.65 5.87
N TYR A 130 -15.32 14.70 6.36
CA TYR A 130 -14.99 14.87 7.78
C TYR A 130 -14.51 16.29 8.13
N GLY A 131 -13.98 16.48 9.34
CA GLY A 131 -13.43 17.73 9.86
C GLY A 131 -14.41 18.49 10.77
N CYS A 132 -15.70 18.12 10.77
CA CYS A 132 -16.70 18.63 11.70
C CYS A 132 -17.50 17.48 12.32
N SER A 133 -18.05 17.69 13.51
CA SER A 133 -18.88 16.72 14.24
C SER A 133 -18.17 15.38 14.52
N GLN A 134 -16.86 15.36 14.55
CA GLN A 134 -16.03 14.23 14.94
C GLN A 134 -15.57 14.37 16.38
N LEU A 135 -15.54 13.24 17.12
CA LEU A 135 -15.13 13.15 18.51
C LEU A 135 -13.85 12.33 18.67
N GLY A 136 -13.05 12.72 19.66
CA GLY A 136 -11.92 11.92 20.15
C GLY A 136 -10.93 11.51 19.06
N ASP A 137 -10.70 10.21 18.95
CA ASP A 137 -9.65 9.67 18.08
C ASP A 137 -9.96 9.81 16.59
N ASP A 138 -11.24 9.86 16.19
CA ASP A 138 -11.60 10.09 14.79
C ASP A 138 -11.19 11.50 14.32
N ASN A 139 -11.34 12.51 15.18
CA ASN A 139 -10.87 13.87 14.85
C ASN A 139 -9.34 13.92 14.75
N LYS A 140 -8.64 13.29 15.70
CA LYS A 140 -7.17 13.19 15.65
C LYS A 140 -6.69 12.45 14.39
N THR A 141 -7.35 11.35 14.03
CA THR A 141 -7.04 10.59 12.82
C THR A 141 -7.21 11.47 11.57
N THR A 142 -8.31 12.22 11.49
CA THR A 142 -8.53 13.18 10.40
C THR A 142 -7.40 14.20 10.32
N GLN A 143 -7.03 14.81 11.46
CA GLN A 143 -5.94 15.77 11.53
C GLN A 143 -4.59 15.16 11.10
N LEU A 144 -4.27 13.93 11.53
CA LEU A 144 -3.03 13.25 11.14
C LEU A 144 -2.97 13.00 9.64
N ILE A 145 -4.07 12.59 9.03
CA ILE A 145 -4.17 12.35 7.59
C ILE A 145 -3.98 13.66 6.81
N LEU A 146 -4.69 14.72 7.18
CA LEU A 146 -4.56 16.02 6.52
C LEU A 146 -3.16 16.64 6.72
N ARG A 147 -2.57 16.49 7.92
CA ARG A 147 -1.16 16.85 8.16
C ARG A 147 -0.21 16.11 7.23
N GLY A 148 -0.41 14.79 7.08
CA GLY A 148 0.40 13.95 6.18
C GLY A 148 0.34 14.42 4.72
N LEU A 149 -0.85 14.81 4.23
CA LEU A 149 -1.03 15.43 2.91
C LEU A 149 -0.25 16.76 2.80
N ILE A 150 -0.42 17.65 3.77
CA ILE A 150 0.20 19.00 3.74
C ILE A 150 1.73 18.90 3.74
N ARG A 151 2.28 17.92 4.44
CA ARG A 151 3.75 17.73 4.56
C ARG A 151 4.32 16.78 3.51
N HIS A 152 3.50 16.23 2.63
CA HIS A 152 3.97 15.20 1.69
C HIS A 152 4.90 15.80 0.62
N PRO A 153 6.10 15.23 0.40
CA PRO A 153 7.09 15.84 -0.49
C PRO A 153 6.71 15.83 -1.98
N ASN A 154 5.71 15.02 -2.39
CA ASN A 154 5.19 15.06 -3.76
C ASN A 154 4.34 16.33 -4.04
N ALA A 155 3.88 17.04 -3.02
CA ALA A 155 3.27 18.34 -3.19
C ALA A 155 4.34 19.40 -3.47
N GLY A 156 4.20 20.13 -4.56
CA GLY A 156 5.00 21.32 -4.85
C GLY A 156 4.51 22.54 -4.07
N GLY A 157 3.19 22.62 -3.86
CA GLY A 157 2.54 23.63 -3.05
C GLY A 157 1.19 23.14 -2.55
N VAL A 158 0.72 23.67 -1.42
CA VAL A 158 -0.53 23.25 -0.77
C VAL A 158 -1.36 24.47 -0.39
N LEU A 159 -2.63 24.49 -0.81
CA LEU A 159 -3.65 25.37 -0.25
C LEU A 159 -4.47 24.59 0.78
N VAL A 160 -4.37 24.96 2.05
CA VAL A 160 -5.22 24.44 3.14
C VAL A 160 -6.46 25.31 3.22
N LEU A 161 -7.63 24.72 2.92
CA LEU A 161 -8.90 25.44 2.82
C LEU A 161 -9.83 25.08 3.97
N GLY A 162 -10.10 26.02 4.86
CA GLY A 162 -11.04 25.92 5.97
C GLY A 162 -12.36 26.65 5.71
N LEU A 163 -13.41 26.29 6.46
CA LEU A 163 -14.66 27.03 6.48
C LEU A 163 -14.59 28.21 7.49
N GLY A 164 -14.21 27.92 8.75
CA GLY A 164 -14.09 28.88 9.85
C GLY A 164 -14.84 28.47 11.13
N CYS A 165 -15.85 27.60 11.06
CA CYS A 165 -16.66 27.16 12.22
C CYS A 165 -16.57 25.64 12.49
N GLU A 166 -15.76 24.90 11.76
CA GLU A 166 -15.54 23.46 11.95
C GLU A 166 -14.75 23.11 13.22
N ASN A 167 -14.82 21.84 13.67
CA ASN A 167 -13.99 21.37 14.78
C ASN A 167 -12.50 21.39 14.43
N ASN A 168 -12.17 21.12 13.17
CA ASN A 168 -10.79 21.15 12.67
C ASN A 168 -10.40 22.53 12.14
N GLN A 169 -10.59 23.58 12.97
CA GLN A 169 -10.25 24.96 12.63
C GLN A 169 -8.75 25.12 12.29
N ILE A 170 -8.45 25.95 11.30
CA ILE A 170 -7.08 26.21 10.86
C ILE A 170 -6.16 26.64 12.02
N ALA A 171 -6.64 27.48 12.94
CA ALA A 171 -5.83 27.94 14.07
C ALA A 171 -5.28 26.78 14.93
N SER A 172 -6.14 25.87 15.38
CA SER A 172 -5.73 24.69 16.16
C SER A 172 -5.05 23.63 15.29
N PHE A 173 -5.42 23.54 14.01
CA PHE A 173 -4.80 22.59 13.11
C PHE A 173 -3.35 22.93 12.75
N LYS A 174 -2.98 24.21 12.73
CA LYS A 174 -1.59 24.65 12.59
C LYS A 174 -0.67 24.08 13.66
N GLU A 175 -1.15 23.92 14.91
CA GLU A 175 -0.39 23.27 15.98
C GLU A 175 -0.11 21.79 15.66
N VAL A 176 -1.08 21.09 15.03
CA VAL A 176 -0.91 19.69 14.60
C VAL A 176 0.01 19.57 13.40
N ILE A 177 -0.06 20.50 12.45
CA ILE A 177 0.83 20.54 11.28
C ILE A 177 2.28 20.71 11.74
N GLY A 178 2.53 21.54 12.74
CA GLY A 178 3.87 21.90 13.23
C GLY A 178 4.57 22.88 12.27
N GLU A 179 5.85 22.66 12.00
CA GLU A 179 6.62 23.49 11.06
C GLU A 179 6.21 23.18 9.61
N TRP A 180 6.12 24.22 8.78
CA TRP A 180 5.85 24.13 7.35
C TRP A 180 6.60 25.24 6.58
N ASP A 181 6.82 25.03 5.29
CA ASP A 181 7.35 26.04 4.38
C ASP A 181 6.24 27.07 4.05
N GLU A 182 6.40 28.30 4.56
CA GLU A 182 5.43 29.38 4.39
C GLU A 182 5.26 29.84 2.93
N GLU A 183 6.23 29.60 2.08
CA GLU A 183 6.12 29.92 0.65
C GLU A 183 5.29 28.89 -0.11
N ARG A 184 5.24 27.63 0.37
CA ARG A 184 4.58 26.49 -0.31
C ARG A 184 3.29 26.06 0.34
N VAL A 185 3.04 26.38 1.62
CA VAL A 185 1.79 26.05 2.31
C VAL A 185 1.06 27.33 2.66
N LYS A 186 -0.09 27.53 2.01
CA LYS A 186 -0.95 28.69 2.21
C LYS A 186 -2.27 28.26 2.85
N PHE A 187 -2.89 29.18 3.60
CA PHE A 187 -4.13 28.95 4.31
C PHE A 187 -5.19 29.93 3.86
N LEU A 188 -6.43 29.45 3.69
CA LEU A 188 -7.60 30.26 3.38
C LEU A 188 -8.78 29.82 4.25
N ILE A 189 -9.42 30.77 4.93
CA ILE A 189 -10.67 30.56 5.68
C ILE A 189 -11.79 31.21 4.89
N ALA A 190 -12.71 30.41 4.39
CA ALA A 190 -13.76 30.88 3.47
C ALA A 190 -14.66 31.95 4.10
N GLN A 191 -14.97 31.85 5.40
CA GLN A 191 -15.81 32.84 6.11
C GLN A 191 -15.10 34.15 6.42
N GLU A 192 -13.79 34.27 6.21
CA GLU A 192 -13.00 35.47 6.52
C GLU A 192 -12.71 36.34 5.30
N VAL A 193 -13.15 35.91 4.11
CA VAL A 193 -12.94 36.62 2.84
C VAL A 193 -14.27 36.88 2.13
N GLU A 194 -14.32 37.95 1.32
CA GLU A 194 -15.52 38.34 0.59
C GLU A 194 -15.82 37.36 -0.59
N ASP A 195 -14.77 36.92 -1.31
CA ASP A 195 -14.83 35.95 -2.40
C ASP A 195 -13.73 34.90 -2.23
N GLU A 196 -14.12 33.75 -1.72
CA GLU A 196 -13.21 32.61 -1.45
C GLU A 196 -12.72 31.94 -2.75
N ILE A 197 -13.49 32.04 -3.84
CA ILE A 197 -13.08 31.49 -5.13
C ILE A 197 -12.00 32.34 -5.77
N GLU A 198 -12.19 33.66 -5.79
CA GLU A 198 -11.19 34.58 -6.35
C GLU A 198 -9.91 34.59 -5.49
N THR A 199 -10.07 34.69 -4.17
CA THR A 199 -8.91 34.65 -3.24
C THR A 199 -8.13 33.35 -3.36
N GLY A 200 -8.83 32.19 -3.37
CA GLY A 200 -8.22 30.88 -3.52
C GLY A 200 -7.55 30.68 -4.88
N PHE A 201 -8.13 31.25 -5.95
CA PHE A 201 -7.53 31.22 -7.27
C PHE A 201 -6.20 31.97 -7.33
N GLN A 202 -6.12 33.17 -6.75
CA GLN A 202 -4.87 33.94 -6.69
C GLN A 202 -3.79 33.20 -5.88
N ILE A 203 -4.13 32.63 -4.72
CA ILE A 203 -3.20 31.81 -3.92
C ILE A 203 -2.69 30.61 -4.72
N CYS A 204 -3.57 29.86 -5.37
CA CYS A 204 -3.14 28.73 -6.19
C CYS A 204 -2.23 29.17 -7.36
N LYS A 205 -2.50 30.33 -7.96
CA LYS A 205 -1.67 30.89 -9.03
C LYS A 205 -0.25 31.23 -8.53
N GLU A 206 -0.14 31.84 -7.35
CA GLU A 206 1.17 32.10 -6.72
C GLU A 206 1.94 30.80 -6.46
N LEU A 207 1.26 29.76 -5.94
CA LEU A 207 1.86 28.44 -5.73
C LEU A 207 2.33 27.80 -7.04
N VAL A 208 1.55 27.92 -8.12
CA VAL A 208 1.94 27.41 -9.44
C VAL A 208 3.18 28.16 -9.97
N GLU A 209 3.23 29.48 -9.81
CA GLU A 209 4.39 30.29 -10.23
C GLU A 209 5.64 29.88 -9.46
N LYS A 210 5.53 29.66 -8.14
CA LYS A 210 6.64 29.20 -7.28
C LYS A 210 7.14 27.82 -7.72
N THR A 211 6.26 26.87 -8.00
CA THR A 211 6.65 25.50 -8.38
C THR A 211 7.28 25.40 -9.76
N ARG A 212 7.10 26.38 -10.65
CA ARG A 212 7.77 26.43 -11.95
C ARG A 212 9.28 26.66 -11.85
N GLU A 213 9.74 27.20 -10.73
CA GLU A 213 11.17 27.40 -10.47
C GLU A 213 11.87 26.10 -10.06
N ASP A 214 11.11 25.09 -9.60
CA ASP A 214 11.65 23.84 -9.10
C ASP A 214 12.26 23.01 -10.24
N LYS A 215 13.43 22.44 -9.95
CA LYS A 215 14.13 21.55 -10.88
C LYS A 215 14.33 20.19 -10.21
N ARG A 216 14.28 19.16 -11.03
CA ARG A 216 14.72 17.84 -10.59
C ARG A 216 16.24 17.81 -10.55
N GLU A 217 16.77 17.26 -9.46
CA GLU A 217 18.19 17.09 -9.23
C GLU A 217 18.57 15.61 -9.17
N PRO A 218 19.79 15.23 -9.58
CA PRO A 218 20.28 13.87 -9.45
C PRO A 218 20.52 13.53 -7.98
N LEU A 219 19.90 12.47 -7.50
CA LEU A 219 19.95 12.01 -6.10
C LEU A 219 20.15 10.49 -6.04
N PRO A 220 20.76 9.97 -4.96
CA PRO A 220 20.81 8.53 -4.73
C PRO A 220 19.42 7.91 -4.57
N LEU A 221 19.22 6.73 -5.11
CA LEU A 221 17.97 5.96 -4.98
C LEU A 221 17.62 5.64 -3.52
N SER A 222 18.60 5.69 -2.60
CA SER A 222 18.40 5.49 -1.16
C SER A 222 17.37 6.44 -0.53
N TYR A 223 17.05 7.56 -1.15
CA TYR A 223 15.97 8.45 -0.71
C TYR A 223 14.56 7.94 -1.07
N LEU A 224 14.45 6.92 -1.92
CA LEU A 224 13.15 6.41 -2.38
C LEU A 224 12.50 5.55 -1.30
N ARG A 225 11.23 5.87 -1.00
CA ARG A 225 10.35 5.13 -0.07
C ARG A 225 9.16 4.60 -0.86
N VAL A 226 8.99 3.28 -0.87
CA VAL A 226 8.00 2.58 -1.71
C VAL A 226 7.01 1.82 -0.85
N GLY A 227 5.71 2.09 -1.04
CA GLY A 227 4.63 1.34 -0.40
C GLY A 227 4.30 0.07 -1.17
N LEU A 228 4.08 -1.03 -0.45
CA LEU A 228 3.78 -2.35 -0.99
C LEU A 228 2.34 -2.73 -0.67
N LYS A 229 1.51 -2.92 -1.69
CA LYS A 229 0.06 -3.13 -1.57
C LYS A 229 -0.41 -4.22 -2.53
N CYS A 230 -1.50 -4.92 -2.20
CA CYS A 230 -2.22 -5.74 -3.16
C CYS A 230 -3.74 -5.53 -3.05
N GLY A 231 -4.46 -5.75 -4.16
CA GLY A 231 -5.92 -5.68 -4.17
C GLY A 231 -6.50 -6.46 -5.35
N GLY A 232 -7.66 -7.11 -5.13
CA GLY A 232 -8.22 -8.00 -6.14
C GLY A 232 -7.32 -9.21 -6.45
N SER A 233 -6.69 -9.80 -5.43
CA SER A 233 -5.76 -10.92 -5.55
C SER A 233 -6.41 -12.18 -6.12
N ASP A 234 -5.65 -12.97 -6.88
CA ASP A 234 -5.99 -14.24 -7.50
C ASP A 234 -4.95 -15.34 -7.18
N GLY A 235 -5.12 -16.55 -7.74
CA GLY A 235 -4.22 -17.67 -7.55
C GLY A 235 -2.80 -17.46 -8.05
N PHE A 236 -2.58 -16.48 -8.94
CA PHE A 236 -1.26 -16.10 -9.46
C PHE A 236 -0.54 -15.07 -8.60
N SER A 237 -1.25 -14.35 -7.72
CA SER A 237 -0.69 -13.25 -6.94
C SER A 237 0.59 -13.61 -6.19
N GLY A 238 0.61 -14.76 -5.50
CA GLY A 238 1.78 -15.27 -4.78
C GLY A 238 2.79 -16.04 -5.65
N ILE A 239 2.61 -16.07 -6.97
CA ILE A 239 3.48 -16.79 -7.91
C ILE A 239 4.22 -15.81 -8.83
N THR A 240 3.58 -14.69 -9.16
CA THR A 240 4.08 -13.70 -10.13
C THR A 240 4.31 -12.33 -9.47
N ALA A 241 3.28 -11.50 -9.39
CA ALA A 241 3.41 -10.10 -9.02
C ALA A 241 3.93 -9.87 -7.59
N ASN A 242 3.48 -10.63 -6.58
CA ASN A 242 3.95 -10.44 -5.21
C ASN A 242 5.41 -10.86 -5.03
N PRO A 243 5.87 -12.04 -5.50
CA PRO A 243 7.30 -12.36 -5.48
C PRO A 243 8.16 -11.36 -6.27
N LEU A 244 7.69 -10.88 -7.43
CA LEU A 244 8.41 -9.88 -8.21
C LEU A 244 8.59 -8.56 -7.43
N VAL A 245 7.54 -8.11 -6.75
CA VAL A 245 7.62 -6.93 -5.86
C VAL A 245 8.56 -7.20 -4.67
N GLY A 246 8.61 -8.44 -4.18
CA GLY A 246 9.59 -8.87 -3.16
C GLY A 246 11.03 -8.76 -3.65
N LEU A 247 11.32 -9.26 -4.84
CA LEU A 247 12.65 -9.12 -5.48
C LEU A 247 13.02 -7.63 -5.65
N PHE A 248 12.05 -6.79 -6.05
CA PHE A 248 12.24 -5.36 -6.13
C PHE A 248 12.51 -4.74 -4.74
N SER A 249 11.78 -5.17 -3.71
CA SER A 249 12.00 -4.70 -2.33
C SER A 249 13.43 -4.99 -1.87
N ASP A 250 13.92 -6.20 -2.09
CA ASP A 250 15.29 -6.60 -1.76
C ASP A 250 16.31 -5.79 -2.58
N TRP A 251 16.05 -5.60 -3.86
CA TRP A 251 16.90 -4.80 -4.74
C TRP A 251 17.01 -3.33 -4.28
N LEU A 252 15.88 -2.71 -3.89
CA LEU A 252 15.84 -1.32 -3.42
C LEU A 252 16.54 -1.16 -2.06
N ILE A 253 16.30 -2.08 -1.13
CA ILE A 253 16.91 -2.06 0.20
C ILE A 253 18.43 -2.25 0.11
N ALA A 254 18.93 -3.10 -0.79
CA ALA A 254 20.35 -3.24 -1.06
C ALA A 254 21.04 -1.93 -1.48
N GLN A 255 20.29 -0.97 -1.99
CA GLN A 255 20.75 0.37 -2.38
C GLN A 255 20.42 1.45 -1.33
N GLY A 256 20.05 1.04 -0.12
CA GLY A 256 19.74 1.93 1.00
C GLY A 256 18.33 2.52 0.97
N GLY A 257 17.48 2.14 0.01
CA GLY A 257 16.09 2.61 -0.04
C GLY A 257 15.19 1.95 0.99
N THR A 258 13.91 2.30 0.98
CA THR A 258 12.94 1.86 1.99
C THR A 258 11.69 1.29 1.34
N THR A 259 11.22 0.16 1.85
CA THR A 259 9.92 -0.41 1.51
C THR A 259 9.04 -0.54 2.75
N ILE A 260 7.72 -0.45 2.55
CA ILE A 260 6.74 -0.60 3.62
C ILE A 260 5.69 -1.63 3.22
N LEU A 261 5.55 -2.67 4.03
CA LEU A 261 4.48 -3.64 3.91
C LEU A 261 3.35 -3.30 4.89
N THR A 262 2.12 -3.29 4.42
CA THR A 262 0.92 -3.03 5.21
C THR A 262 -0.13 -4.12 5.01
N GLU A 263 -1.41 -3.85 5.31
CA GLU A 263 -2.52 -4.81 5.22
C GLU A 263 -2.41 -5.90 6.29
N VAL A 264 -2.37 -5.49 7.56
CA VAL A 264 -2.15 -6.42 8.68
C VAL A 264 -3.04 -7.65 8.67
N PRO A 265 -4.36 -7.58 8.33
CA PRO A 265 -5.20 -8.78 8.19
C PRO A 265 -4.72 -9.78 7.14
N GLU A 266 -3.90 -9.34 6.18
CA GLU A 266 -3.30 -10.20 5.16
C GLU A 266 -1.91 -10.73 5.55
N MET A 267 -1.55 -10.60 6.82
CA MET A 267 -0.38 -11.24 7.43
C MET A 267 -0.77 -12.43 8.33
N PHE A 268 -2.05 -12.55 8.71
CA PHE A 268 -2.54 -13.62 9.60
C PHE A 268 -2.35 -14.99 8.98
N GLY A 269 -1.66 -15.89 9.69
CA GLY A 269 -1.27 -17.21 9.22
C GLY A 269 0.07 -17.26 8.47
N ALA A 270 0.70 -16.08 8.24
CA ALA A 270 2.05 -15.95 7.70
C ALA A 270 2.93 -15.03 8.56
N GLU A 271 2.43 -14.59 9.71
CA GLU A 271 3.05 -13.61 10.59
C GLU A 271 4.44 -14.05 11.10
N THR A 272 4.65 -15.34 11.33
CA THR A 272 5.94 -15.88 11.81
C THR A 272 7.07 -15.61 10.82
N ILE A 273 6.78 -15.60 9.51
CA ILE A 273 7.77 -15.28 8.47
C ILE A 273 8.31 -13.84 8.65
N LEU A 274 7.45 -12.89 9.04
CA LEU A 274 7.86 -11.52 9.30
C LEU A 274 8.51 -11.37 10.68
N MET A 275 7.99 -12.08 11.70
CA MET A 275 8.51 -12.08 13.06
C MET A 275 9.95 -12.62 13.12
N ASP A 276 10.24 -13.72 12.40
CA ASP A 276 11.56 -14.33 12.35
C ASP A 276 12.59 -13.45 11.58
N ARG A 277 12.11 -12.47 10.83
CA ARG A 277 12.92 -11.49 10.12
C ARG A 277 13.12 -10.17 10.89
N ALA A 278 12.56 -10.04 12.08
CA ALA A 278 12.79 -8.85 12.92
C ALA A 278 14.28 -8.67 13.25
N ILE A 279 14.79 -7.46 13.03
CA ILE A 279 16.20 -7.13 13.22
C ILE A 279 16.67 -7.34 14.67
N ASN A 280 15.75 -7.27 15.63
CA ASN A 280 16.01 -7.48 17.05
C ASN A 280 14.71 -7.85 17.79
N LYS A 281 14.83 -8.14 19.09
CA LYS A 281 13.72 -8.56 19.94
C LYS A 281 12.63 -7.48 20.09
N GLU A 282 12.99 -6.22 20.13
CA GLU A 282 12.03 -5.11 20.22
C GLU A 282 11.13 -5.05 18.98
N VAL A 283 11.71 -5.13 17.77
CA VAL A 283 10.96 -5.16 16.52
C VAL A 283 10.10 -6.42 16.42
N PHE A 284 10.59 -7.57 16.91
CA PHE A 284 9.79 -8.79 17.03
C PHE A 284 8.57 -8.57 17.92
N GLU A 285 8.74 -8.03 19.14
CA GLU A 285 7.66 -7.76 20.08
C GLU A 285 6.65 -6.76 19.50
N ASN A 286 7.12 -5.72 18.81
CA ASN A 286 6.25 -4.76 18.12
C ASN A 286 5.48 -5.43 16.97
N THR A 287 6.07 -6.39 16.26
CA THR A 287 5.38 -7.17 15.22
C THR A 287 4.29 -8.06 15.83
N VAL A 288 4.58 -8.70 16.97
CA VAL A 288 3.59 -9.48 17.72
C VAL A 288 2.42 -8.58 18.15
N CYS A 289 2.70 -7.40 18.70
CA CYS A 289 1.67 -6.42 19.08
C CYS A 289 0.84 -6.00 17.86
N LEU A 290 1.47 -5.65 16.74
CA LEU A 290 0.79 -5.27 15.49
C LEU A 290 -0.25 -6.32 15.08
N ILE A 291 0.11 -7.59 15.08
CA ILE A 291 -0.76 -8.71 14.69
C ILE A 291 -1.88 -8.92 15.72
N ASN A 292 -1.52 -9.02 17.00
CA ASN A 292 -2.49 -9.35 18.05
C ASN A 292 -3.47 -8.21 18.33
N ASP A 293 -3.04 -6.96 18.30
CA ASP A 293 -3.91 -5.79 18.45
C ASP A 293 -4.92 -5.70 17.31
N PHE A 294 -4.49 -6.03 16.08
CA PHE A 294 -5.41 -6.04 14.94
C PHE A 294 -6.41 -7.22 15.02
N LYS A 295 -6.00 -8.39 15.52
CA LYS A 295 -6.94 -9.49 15.85
C LYS A 295 -7.91 -9.04 16.96
N GLY A 296 -7.42 -8.33 17.98
CA GLY A 296 -8.22 -7.71 19.04
C GLY A 296 -9.25 -6.71 18.51
N TYR A 297 -8.88 -5.92 17.50
CA TYR A 297 -9.79 -4.99 16.81
C TYR A 297 -10.99 -5.74 16.19
N PHE A 298 -10.78 -6.87 15.49
CA PHE A 298 -11.87 -7.70 14.96
C PHE A 298 -12.78 -8.20 16.07
N ARG A 299 -12.21 -8.71 17.17
CA ARG A 299 -12.97 -9.21 18.34
C ARG A 299 -13.81 -8.13 19.00
N LYS A 300 -13.27 -6.91 19.14
CA LYS A 300 -13.99 -5.76 19.70
C LYS A 300 -15.33 -5.51 19.01
N TYR A 301 -15.40 -5.83 17.71
CA TYR A 301 -16.61 -5.67 16.89
C TYR A 301 -17.33 -6.99 16.59
N ASP A 302 -17.00 -8.06 17.32
CA ASP A 302 -17.59 -9.41 17.15
C ASP A 302 -17.50 -9.92 15.68
N GLN A 303 -16.34 -9.69 15.05
CA GLN A 303 -16.10 -10.11 13.68
C GLN A 303 -15.05 -11.24 13.61
N PRO A 304 -15.23 -12.23 12.71
CA PRO A 304 -14.26 -13.30 12.53
C PRO A 304 -12.97 -12.76 11.91
N ILE A 305 -11.82 -13.16 12.46
CA ILE A 305 -10.51 -12.74 11.97
C ILE A 305 -10.15 -13.32 10.58
N TYR A 306 -10.84 -14.38 10.15
CA TYR A 306 -10.63 -15.14 8.90
C TYR A 306 -11.70 -14.88 7.84
N GLU A 307 -12.42 -13.74 7.86
CA GLU A 307 -13.43 -13.39 6.86
C GLU A 307 -12.83 -13.20 5.45
N ASN A 308 -11.63 -12.62 5.36
CA ASN A 308 -10.85 -12.63 4.14
C ASN A 308 -10.38 -14.08 3.81
N PRO A 309 -10.35 -14.56 2.57
CA PRO A 309 -10.46 -13.88 1.27
C PRO A 309 -11.90 -13.50 0.87
N SER A 310 -12.02 -12.38 0.17
CA SER A 310 -13.30 -11.92 -0.40
C SER A 310 -13.87 -12.93 -1.42
N PRO A 311 -15.18 -12.85 -1.75
CA PRO A 311 -15.77 -13.69 -2.80
C PRO A 311 -15.03 -13.59 -4.15
N GLY A 312 -14.51 -12.40 -4.49
CA GLY A 312 -13.70 -12.20 -5.69
C GLY A 312 -12.38 -12.94 -5.67
N ASN A 313 -11.68 -12.95 -4.52
CA ASN A 313 -10.43 -13.70 -4.35
C ASN A 313 -10.68 -15.20 -4.42
N LYS A 314 -11.76 -15.70 -3.82
CA LYS A 314 -12.17 -17.13 -3.89
C LYS A 314 -12.45 -17.54 -5.33
N LYS A 315 -13.19 -16.73 -6.10
CA LYS A 315 -13.42 -16.96 -7.53
C LYS A 315 -12.11 -16.96 -8.33
N GLY A 316 -11.11 -16.21 -7.89
CA GLY A 316 -9.77 -16.15 -8.48
C GLY A 316 -8.83 -17.28 -8.07
N GLY A 317 -9.26 -18.30 -7.29
CA GLY A 317 -8.47 -19.47 -6.93
C GLY A 317 -7.90 -19.47 -5.51
N ILE A 318 -7.98 -18.37 -4.74
CA ILE A 318 -7.56 -18.30 -3.34
C ILE A 318 -8.69 -18.90 -2.46
N THR A 319 -8.33 -19.73 -1.46
CA THR A 319 -9.33 -20.43 -0.65
C THR A 319 -9.40 -19.95 0.79
N THR A 320 -8.25 -19.83 1.45
CA THR A 320 -8.14 -19.52 2.88
C THR A 320 -7.34 -18.23 3.11
N LEU A 321 -7.42 -17.68 4.32
CA LEU A 321 -6.63 -16.51 4.68
C LEU A 321 -5.13 -16.84 4.76
N GLU A 322 -4.76 -18.02 5.28
CA GLU A 322 -3.37 -18.50 5.29
C GLU A 322 -2.76 -18.50 3.89
N GLU A 323 -3.49 -19.06 2.90
CA GLU A 323 -3.03 -19.05 1.50
C GLU A 323 -2.83 -17.64 0.97
N LYS A 324 -3.78 -16.73 1.26
CA LYS A 324 -3.70 -15.34 0.85
C LYS A 324 -2.50 -14.65 1.50
N SER A 325 -2.35 -14.80 2.80
CA SER A 325 -1.29 -14.17 3.59
C SER A 325 0.10 -14.63 3.19
N LEU A 326 0.31 -15.93 2.99
CA LEU A 326 1.57 -16.48 2.48
C LEU A 326 1.95 -15.91 1.10
N GLY A 327 0.96 -15.65 0.25
CA GLY A 327 1.18 -14.95 -1.01
C GLY A 327 1.45 -13.45 -0.82
N CYS A 328 0.78 -12.79 0.13
CA CYS A 328 0.85 -11.34 0.34
C CYS A 328 2.17 -10.90 0.98
N VAL A 329 2.68 -11.62 1.99
CA VAL A 329 3.92 -11.26 2.70
C VAL A 329 5.15 -11.34 1.81
N GLN A 330 5.10 -12.07 0.69
CA GLN A 330 6.19 -12.15 -0.28
C GLN A 330 6.56 -10.78 -0.88
N LYS A 331 5.63 -9.81 -0.92
CA LYS A 331 5.92 -8.44 -1.36
C LYS A 331 7.05 -7.78 -0.54
N GLY A 332 7.23 -8.18 0.71
CA GLY A 332 8.31 -7.70 1.58
C GLY A 332 9.68 -8.32 1.31
N GLY A 333 9.83 -9.16 0.27
CA GLY A 333 11.10 -9.83 -0.07
C GLY A 333 11.62 -10.71 1.06
N ALA A 334 12.94 -10.82 1.18
CA ALA A 334 13.64 -11.62 2.19
C ALA A 334 14.33 -10.79 3.28
N GLN A 335 14.29 -9.45 3.21
CA GLN A 335 15.04 -8.56 4.07
C GLN A 335 14.54 -8.49 5.50
N GLN A 336 15.43 -8.02 6.40
CA GLN A 336 15.10 -7.76 7.80
C GLN A 336 13.97 -6.74 7.93
N VAL A 337 13.03 -6.99 8.84
CA VAL A 337 12.07 -6.00 9.30
C VAL A 337 12.79 -5.09 10.30
N VAL A 338 12.95 -3.81 9.94
CA VAL A 338 13.74 -2.85 10.74
C VAL A 338 12.88 -2.01 11.68
N ASP A 339 11.58 -1.88 11.39
CA ASP A 339 10.65 -1.12 12.24
C ASP A 339 9.19 -1.54 12.03
N VAL A 340 8.35 -1.19 13.01
CA VAL A 340 6.89 -1.38 12.98
C VAL A 340 6.23 -0.05 13.29
N LEU A 341 5.48 0.47 12.32
CA LEU A 341 4.86 1.79 12.35
C LEU A 341 3.38 1.68 12.72
N THR A 342 2.91 2.59 13.56
CA THR A 342 1.49 2.79 13.80
C THR A 342 0.82 3.49 12.62
N TYR A 343 -0.50 3.54 12.58
CA TYR A 343 -1.27 4.11 11.47
C TYR A 343 -0.81 5.54 11.12
N CYS A 344 -0.40 5.75 9.87
CA CYS A 344 0.13 7.02 9.34
C CYS A 344 1.38 7.57 10.05
N GLN A 345 2.10 6.75 10.82
CA GLN A 345 3.36 7.17 11.45
C GLN A 345 4.43 7.37 10.35
N PRO A 346 5.17 8.49 10.39
CA PRO A 346 6.26 8.73 9.43
C PRO A 346 7.38 7.70 9.53
N ILE A 347 7.96 7.35 8.38
CA ILE A 347 9.13 6.49 8.27
C ILE A 347 10.36 7.19 8.86
N THR A 348 11.11 6.49 9.71
CA THR A 348 12.35 6.98 10.30
C THR A 348 13.56 6.08 10.06
N LYS A 349 13.34 4.81 9.66
CA LYS A 349 14.40 3.83 9.42
C LYS A 349 14.38 3.34 7.98
N ALA A 350 15.53 3.33 7.31
CA ALA A 350 15.69 2.71 6.00
C ALA A 350 15.61 1.19 6.09
N GLY A 351 15.08 0.52 5.06
CA GLY A 351 14.87 -0.91 5.01
C GLY A 351 13.39 -1.30 4.94
N LEU A 352 13.06 -2.56 5.25
CA LEU A 352 11.66 -3.03 5.28
C LEU A 352 10.99 -2.64 6.60
N ASN A 353 9.93 -1.85 6.49
CA ASN A 353 9.07 -1.48 7.62
C ASN A 353 7.72 -2.17 7.50
N LEU A 354 7.08 -2.48 8.64
CA LEU A 354 5.68 -2.88 8.72
C LEU A 354 4.81 -1.70 9.14
N LEU A 355 3.61 -1.55 8.57
CA LEU A 355 2.72 -0.44 8.88
C LEU A 355 1.33 -0.96 9.27
N GLN A 356 0.81 -0.46 10.38
CA GLN A 356 -0.55 -0.73 10.83
C GLN A 356 -1.57 -0.08 9.88
N ALA A 357 -2.26 -0.90 9.06
CA ALA A 357 -3.45 -0.49 8.32
C ALA A 357 -4.30 -1.71 7.95
N PRO A 358 -5.62 -1.53 7.70
CA PRO A 358 -6.51 -2.60 7.24
C PRO A 358 -6.20 -3.01 5.80
N GLY A 359 -6.83 -4.09 5.32
CA GLY A 359 -6.74 -4.54 3.93
C GLY A 359 -7.57 -3.73 2.92
N ASN A 360 -8.36 -2.73 3.37
CA ASN A 360 -9.11 -1.85 2.45
C ASN A 360 -8.14 -1.07 1.55
N ASP A 361 -8.35 -1.15 0.22
CA ASP A 361 -7.43 -0.60 -0.77
C ASP A 361 -7.14 0.90 -0.58
N LEU A 362 -8.19 1.70 -0.37
CA LEU A 362 -8.07 3.15 -0.23
C LEU A 362 -7.36 3.52 1.08
N VAL A 363 -7.77 2.91 2.19
CA VAL A 363 -7.22 3.19 3.52
C VAL A 363 -5.74 2.77 3.59
N ALA A 364 -5.41 1.57 3.11
CA ALA A 364 -4.04 1.07 3.14
C ALA A 364 -3.11 1.88 2.24
N ALA A 365 -3.51 2.19 0.99
CA ALA A 365 -2.69 2.97 0.08
C ALA A 365 -2.51 4.42 0.57
N SER A 366 -3.57 5.04 1.15
CA SER A 366 -3.46 6.34 1.80
C SER A 366 -2.49 6.31 2.97
N SER A 367 -2.57 5.28 3.84
CA SER A 367 -1.67 5.14 4.99
C SER A 367 -0.20 5.00 4.58
N LEU A 368 0.10 4.18 3.55
CA LEU A 368 1.45 4.06 2.99
C LEU A 368 2.01 5.40 2.53
N ALA A 369 1.24 6.13 1.74
CA ALA A 369 1.63 7.44 1.25
C ALA A 369 1.80 8.45 2.39
N LEU A 370 0.87 8.50 3.36
CA LEU A 370 0.92 9.40 4.52
C LEU A 370 2.08 9.09 5.47
N SER A 371 2.58 7.86 5.47
CA SER A 371 3.82 7.50 6.18
C SER A 371 5.08 7.96 5.45
N GLY A 372 4.96 8.53 4.25
CA GLY A 372 6.04 9.15 3.48
C GLY A 372 6.48 8.37 2.23
N CYS A 373 5.71 7.36 1.77
CA CYS A 373 6.00 6.71 0.49
C CYS A 373 5.71 7.63 -0.68
N GLN A 374 6.70 7.88 -1.54
CA GLN A 374 6.54 8.69 -2.73
C GLN A 374 5.77 7.96 -3.85
N ILE A 375 5.79 6.63 -3.84
CA ILE A 375 5.13 5.75 -4.81
C ILE A 375 4.59 4.50 -4.11
N VAL A 376 3.47 3.95 -4.61
CA VAL A 376 2.91 2.67 -4.16
C VAL A 376 2.94 1.67 -5.31
N LEU A 377 3.47 0.47 -5.06
CA LEU A 377 3.35 -0.68 -5.95
C LEU A 377 2.11 -1.48 -5.56
N PHE A 378 1.16 -1.59 -6.49
CA PHE A 378 -0.14 -2.19 -6.26
C PHE A 378 -0.32 -3.42 -7.15
N THR A 379 -0.14 -4.62 -6.58
CA THR A 379 -0.33 -5.88 -7.31
C THR A 379 -1.80 -6.25 -7.40
N THR A 380 -2.25 -6.78 -8.54
CA THR A 380 -3.66 -7.13 -8.75
C THR A 380 -3.84 -8.25 -9.77
N GLY A 381 -4.73 -9.20 -9.47
CA GLY A 381 -5.13 -10.28 -10.37
C GLY A 381 -6.44 -10.00 -11.12
N ARG A 382 -7.25 -9.02 -10.63
CA ARG A 382 -8.56 -8.69 -11.20
C ARG A 382 -8.66 -7.26 -11.72
N GLY A 383 -7.70 -6.40 -11.36
CA GLY A 383 -7.64 -5.02 -11.77
C GLY A 383 -8.52 -4.06 -10.95
N THR A 384 -8.07 -2.83 -10.89
CA THR A 384 -8.80 -1.70 -10.32
C THR A 384 -8.35 -0.40 -11.00
N PRO A 385 -9.25 0.56 -11.26
CA PRO A 385 -8.88 1.89 -11.72
C PRO A 385 -8.29 2.76 -10.62
N PHE A 386 -8.47 2.39 -9.35
CA PHE A 386 -8.06 3.16 -8.18
C PHE A 386 -6.60 3.64 -8.27
N GLY A 387 -6.36 4.88 -7.84
CA GLY A 387 -5.05 5.46 -7.56
C GLY A 387 -5.10 6.25 -6.26
N ALA A 388 -4.09 6.11 -5.40
CA ALA A 388 -3.88 6.97 -4.25
C ALA A 388 -3.41 8.37 -4.71
N PHE A 389 -3.28 9.29 -3.77
CA PHE A 389 -2.79 10.64 -4.04
C PHE A 389 -1.31 10.70 -4.45
N VAL A 390 -0.57 9.59 -4.34
CA VAL A 390 0.77 9.40 -4.89
C VAL A 390 0.71 8.45 -6.10
N PRO A 391 1.72 8.45 -7.00
CA PRO A 391 1.82 7.46 -8.05
C PRO A 391 1.58 6.05 -7.52
N THR A 392 0.59 5.35 -8.10
CA THR A 392 0.15 4.00 -7.70
C THR A 392 0.26 3.08 -8.89
N MET A 393 1.40 2.38 -9.01
CA MET A 393 1.72 1.51 -10.14
C MET A 393 0.94 0.20 -10.03
N LYS A 394 0.02 -0.07 -10.96
CA LYS A 394 -0.71 -1.34 -11.02
C LYS A 394 0.10 -2.39 -11.75
N ILE A 395 0.39 -3.48 -11.03
CA ILE A 395 1.16 -4.64 -11.50
C ILE A 395 0.22 -5.82 -11.59
N SER A 396 -0.08 -6.28 -12.82
CA SER A 396 -0.96 -7.45 -13.00
C SER A 396 -0.23 -8.75 -12.70
N THR A 397 -0.97 -9.71 -12.13
CA THR A 397 -0.49 -11.07 -11.85
C THR A 397 -0.50 -11.98 -13.07
N ASN A 398 -1.23 -11.58 -14.11
CA ASN A 398 -1.45 -12.38 -15.32
C ASN A 398 -1.56 -11.48 -16.57
N THR A 399 -1.15 -12.01 -17.71
CA THR A 399 -1.11 -11.31 -18.99
C THR A 399 -2.51 -11.01 -19.53
N GLN A 400 -3.49 -11.88 -19.27
CA GLN A 400 -4.86 -11.67 -19.71
C GLN A 400 -5.44 -10.36 -19.13
N LEU A 401 -5.24 -10.10 -17.83
CA LEU A 401 -5.67 -8.86 -17.20
C LEU A 401 -4.94 -7.65 -17.81
N SER A 402 -3.63 -7.74 -17.98
CA SER A 402 -2.82 -6.66 -18.55
C SER A 402 -3.31 -6.24 -19.94
N GLN A 403 -3.67 -7.21 -20.78
CA GLN A 403 -4.22 -6.97 -22.11
C GLN A 403 -5.65 -6.43 -22.06
N PHE A 404 -6.51 -7.07 -21.24
CA PHE A 404 -7.93 -6.70 -21.15
C PHE A 404 -8.17 -5.33 -20.51
N LYS A 405 -7.35 -4.95 -19.52
CA LYS A 405 -7.39 -3.66 -18.82
C LYS A 405 -6.14 -2.84 -19.06
N ALA A 406 -5.73 -2.76 -20.31
CA ALA A 406 -4.53 -2.02 -20.71
C ALA A 406 -4.54 -0.54 -20.31
N ASN A 407 -5.71 0.05 -20.06
CA ASN A 407 -5.87 1.41 -19.55
C ASN A 407 -5.72 1.54 -18.01
N TRP A 408 -5.67 0.43 -17.25
CA TRP A 408 -5.49 0.41 -15.80
C TRP A 408 -4.11 -0.10 -15.38
N ILE A 409 -3.58 -1.11 -16.09
CA ILE A 409 -2.38 -1.86 -15.70
C ILE A 409 -1.13 -1.20 -16.28
N ASP A 410 -0.18 -0.86 -15.42
CA ASP A 410 1.08 -0.22 -15.79
C ASP A 410 2.19 -1.21 -16.11
N PHE A 411 2.16 -2.41 -15.46
CA PHE A 411 3.17 -3.46 -15.63
C PHE A 411 2.54 -4.86 -15.60
N ASN A 412 3.06 -5.77 -16.44
CA ASN A 412 2.64 -7.18 -16.51
C ASN A 412 3.70 -8.09 -15.86
N ALA A 413 3.36 -8.69 -14.71
CA ALA A 413 4.18 -9.72 -14.07
C ALA A 413 3.80 -11.15 -14.51
N GLY A 414 2.69 -11.31 -15.25
CA GLY A 414 2.21 -12.62 -15.71
C GLY A 414 3.20 -13.38 -16.59
N THR A 415 4.10 -12.67 -17.26
CA THR A 415 5.17 -13.26 -18.10
C THR A 415 6.13 -14.15 -17.32
N MET A 416 6.22 -14.03 -15.98
CA MET A 416 7.02 -14.94 -15.14
C MET A 416 6.56 -16.41 -15.19
N VAL A 417 5.35 -16.69 -15.64
CA VAL A 417 4.82 -18.05 -15.83
C VAL A 417 4.65 -18.39 -17.33
N GLU A 418 5.14 -17.52 -18.23
CA GLU A 418 5.11 -17.61 -19.68
C GLU A 418 6.54 -17.71 -20.27
N ASP A 419 7.47 -18.38 -19.57
CA ASP A 419 8.86 -18.64 -19.97
C ASP A 419 9.83 -17.44 -19.87
N GLU A 420 9.51 -16.37 -19.13
CA GLU A 420 10.47 -15.32 -18.81
C GLU A 420 11.14 -15.53 -17.44
N GLU A 421 12.45 -15.44 -17.41
CA GLU A 421 13.21 -15.54 -16.15
C GLU A 421 12.86 -14.37 -15.20
N PRO A 422 12.62 -14.65 -13.90
CA PRO A 422 12.24 -13.61 -12.92
C PRO A 422 13.18 -12.41 -12.88
N GLN A 423 14.48 -12.63 -13.10
CA GLN A 423 15.48 -11.56 -13.11
C GLN A 423 15.27 -10.57 -14.27
N VAL A 424 14.91 -11.07 -15.46
CA VAL A 424 14.62 -10.22 -16.63
C VAL A 424 13.37 -9.36 -16.38
N VAL A 425 12.34 -9.99 -15.77
CA VAL A 425 11.10 -9.28 -15.44
C VAL A 425 11.35 -8.21 -14.35
N LEU A 426 12.23 -8.51 -13.37
CA LEU A 426 12.67 -7.55 -12.35
C LEU A 426 13.37 -6.33 -12.98
N GLU A 427 14.30 -6.54 -13.90
CA GLU A 427 15.02 -5.45 -14.59
C GLU A 427 14.04 -4.52 -15.30
N ARG A 428 13.06 -5.05 -16.03
CA ARG A 428 12.00 -4.25 -16.67
C ARG A 428 11.12 -3.51 -15.65
N LEU A 429 10.82 -4.13 -14.50
CA LEU A 429 10.06 -3.47 -13.44
C LEU A 429 10.86 -2.31 -12.84
N VAL A 430 12.16 -2.52 -12.57
CA VAL A 430 13.09 -1.48 -12.10
C VAL A 430 13.12 -0.30 -13.08
N GLU A 431 13.32 -0.56 -14.37
CA GLU A 431 13.30 0.49 -15.41
C GLU A 431 12.00 1.29 -15.38
N LYS A 432 10.85 0.60 -15.28
CA LYS A 432 9.54 1.26 -15.22
C LYS A 432 9.36 2.11 -13.97
N ILE A 433 9.83 1.64 -12.81
CA ILE A 433 9.79 2.40 -11.55
C ILE A 433 10.71 3.63 -11.64
N ILE A 434 11.94 3.49 -12.13
CA ILE A 434 12.87 4.60 -12.30
C ILE A 434 12.30 5.65 -13.28
N ALA A 435 11.72 5.25 -14.41
CA ALA A 435 11.05 6.16 -15.33
C ALA A 435 9.90 6.92 -14.64
N THR A 436 9.10 6.23 -13.80
CA THR A 436 8.00 6.84 -13.03
C THR A 436 8.53 7.83 -11.99
N VAL A 437 9.58 7.48 -11.26
CA VAL A 437 10.26 8.36 -10.30
C VAL A 437 10.82 9.59 -10.99
N ASN A 438 11.41 9.44 -12.16
CA ASN A 438 11.96 10.53 -12.98
C ASN A 438 10.88 11.37 -13.68
N GLY A 439 9.59 11.06 -13.49
CA GLY A 439 8.48 11.92 -13.91
C GLY A 439 7.52 11.33 -14.94
N GLU A 440 7.73 10.09 -15.42
CA GLU A 440 6.74 9.44 -16.29
C GLU A 440 5.42 9.22 -15.53
N PRO A 441 4.27 9.73 -16.02
CA PRO A 441 2.99 9.56 -15.34
C PRO A 441 2.42 8.17 -15.57
N LEU A 442 1.88 7.57 -14.50
CA LEU A 442 1.13 6.31 -14.53
C LEU A 442 -0.27 6.50 -15.12
N LYS A 443 -0.94 5.38 -15.44
CA LYS A 443 -2.25 5.41 -16.10
C LYS A 443 -3.33 6.08 -15.26
N HIS A 444 -3.35 5.82 -13.93
CA HIS A 444 -4.32 6.46 -13.04
C HIS A 444 -4.08 7.98 -12.92
N GLU A 445 -2.84 8.44 -13.03
CA GLU A 445 -2.54 9.88 -13.01
C GLU A 445 -3.06 10.57 -14.28
N LYS A 446 -2.93 9.90 -15.45
CA LYS A 446 -3.43 10.41 -16.75
C LYS A 446 -4.97 10.49 -16.79
N THR A 447 -5.67 9.66 -15.99
CA THR A 447 -7.13 9.67 -15.88
C THR A 447 -7.62 10.54 -14.71
N GLY A 448 -6.72 11.12 -13.90
CA GLY A 448 -7.07 11.94 -12.75
C GLY A 448 -7.60 11.16 -11.54
N PHE A 449 -7.42 9.85 -11.49
CA PHE A 449 -7.85 9.02 -10.35
C PHE A 449 -6.84 9.13 -9.21
N LYS A 450 -7.06 10.09 -8.32
CA LYS A 450 -6.24 10.35 -7.14
C LYS A 450 -7.16 10.52 -5.93
N GLU A 451 -7.16 9.54 -5.05
CA GLU A 451 -8.11 9.46 -3.93
C GLU A 451 -7.39 9.35 -2.59
N ILE A 452 -8.09 9.77 -1.54
CA ILE A 452 -7.72 9.56 -0.14
C ILE A 452 -8.84 8.83 0.59
N ALA A 453 -8.49 8.13 1.66
CA ALA A 453 -9.46 7.60 2.62
C ALA A 453 -9.03 7.94 4.05
N ILE A 454 -10.00 8.39 4.83
CA ILE A 454 -9.85 8.66 6.26
C ILE A 454 -10.51 7.51 7.03
N PHE A 455 -9.72 6.78 7.81
CA PHE A 455 -10.23 5.67 8.61
C PHE A 455 -11.01 6.21 9.82
N LYS A 456 -12.23 5.72 10.01
CA LYS A 456 -13.14 6.16 11.06
C LYS A 456 -13.68 4.96 11.83
N THR A 457 -13.69 5.04 13.14
CA THR A 457 -14.20 3.98 14.03
C THR A 457 -15.24 4.46 15.05
N GLY A 458 -15.36 5.77 15.26
CA GLY A 458 -16.18 6.35 16.31
C GLY A 458 -17.53 6.90 15.85
N VAL A 459 -18.18 7.62 16.76
CA VAL A 459 -19.50 8.24 16.57
C VAL A 459 -19.36 9.60 15.90
N THR A 460 -20.29 9.95 15.04
CA THR A 460 -20.46 11.31 14.50
C THR A 460 -21.58 12.03 15.26
N LEU A 461 -21.38 13.31 15.64
CA LEU A 461 -22.40 14.17 16.27
C LEU A 461 -23.53 14.50 15.30
#